data_c3d03af3af028c64cb855a669e159a85
#
_entry.id   c3d03af3af028c64cb855a669e159a85
#
_cell.length_a   1.000
_cell.length_b   1.000
_cell.length_c   1.000
_cell.angle_alpha   90.00
_cell.angle_beta   90.00
_cell.angle_gamma   90.00
#
_symmetry.space_group_name_H-M   'P 1'
#
loop_
_entity.id
_entity.type
_entity.pdbx_description
1 polymer ?
#
loop_
_entity_poly.entity_id
_entity_poly.type
_entity_poly.pdbx_seq_one_letter_code
_entity_poly.pdbx_strand_id
1 'polypeptide(L)'
;MHTARYFRCRPKAFFACRRGNSAVEFAFAAPVLLLALAGIIEISLVMFVTVLAEGGLREASRYGITGQEPEGISREQQIVDIIVEHTHGLIEVSADNVTFRVYDSFEHIGQEEPYDDANGNGEYDEGETLLEDWNGNGVWDADSGEEGIGSSGEIVVYEVAYQWAFLTPLFKVFGGDDGKLDLTASMAVRNEPYDSSGDDT
;
A
#
# COMPACT_ATOMS: atom_id res chain seq x y z
N MET A 1 13.20 13.31 70.65
CA MET A 1 14.31 12.64 69.97
C MET A 1 13.81 11.32 69.42
N HIS A 2 13.39 11.25 68.13
CA HIS A 2 13.00 10.01 67.46
C HIS A 2 14.16 9.51 66.66
N THR A 3 14.79 8.43 67.10
CA THR A 3 15.86 7.73 66.41
C THR A 3 15.27 6.88 65.27
N ALA A 4 15.51 7.29 64.02
CA ALA A 4 15.18 6.49 62.86
C ALA A 4 16.05 5.22 62.85
N ARG A 5 15.42 4.06 63.00
CA ARG A 5 16.09 2.76 62.85
C ARG A 5 16.25 2.46 61.35
N TYR A 6 17.45 2.70 60.85
CA TYR A 6 17.83 2.21 59.52
C TYR A 6 17.93 0.68 59.56
N PHE A 7 16.98 -0.01 58.90
CA PHE A 7 17.05 -1.45 58.69
C PHE A 7 18.18 -1.76 57.68
N ARG A 8 19.34 -2.10 58.15
CA ARG A 8 20.41 -2.69 57.33
C ARG A 8 20.05 -4.13 57.01
N CYS A 9 19.55 -4.39 55.78
CA CYS A 9 19.49 -5.75 55.26
C CYS A 9 20.89 -6.33 55.11
N ARG A 10 21.14 -7.44 55.79
CA ARG A 10 22.40 -8.21 55.67
C ARG A 10 22.48 -8.80 54.26
N PRO A 11 23.64 -8.80 53.57
CA PRO A 11 23.76 -9.25 52.18
C PRO A 11 23.34 -10.70 51.94
N LYS A 12 23.36 -11.56 52.94
CA LYS A 12 22.85 -12.97 52.84
C LYS A 12 21.33 -13.11 52.90
N ALA A 13 20.59 -12.03 53.25
CA ALA A 13 19.14 -12.03 53.29
C ALA A 13 18.49 -11.48 52.02
N PHE A 14 19.27 -11.11 51.01
CA PHE A 14 18.78 -10.53 49.78
C PHE A 14 17.85 -11.51 49.00
N PHE A 15 18.20 -12.79 48.97
CA PHE A 15 17.40 -13.85 48.33
C PHE A 15 16.21 -14.33 49.17
N ALA A 16 16.13 -13.97 50.45
CA ALA A 16 15.02 -14.34 51.33
C ALA A 16 14.01 -13.20 51.54
N CYS A 17 14.28 -12.00 51.01
CA CYS A 17 13.41 -10.86 51.19
C CYS A 17 12.29 -10.85 50.13
N ARG A 18 11.12 -11.38 50.48
CA ARG A 18 9.93 -11.40 49.59
C ARG A 18 9.29 -10.03 49.30
N ARG A 19 9.74 -8.94 49.92
CA ARG A 19 9.19 -7.59 49.79
C ARG A 19 9.57 -6.83 48.53
N GLY A 20 10.30 -7.41 47.59
CA GLY A 20 10.63 -6.83 46.28
C GLY A 20 10.28 -7.71 45.11
N ASN A 21 9.67 -8.87 45.35
CA ASN A 21 9.44 -9.87 44.31
C ASN A 21 8.54 -9.35 43.18
N SER A 22 7.46 -8.64 43.51
CA SER A 22 6.55 -8.05 42.50
C SER A 22 7.21 -6.98 41.63
N ALA A 23 8.15 -6.20 42.18
CA ALA A 23 8.88 -5.20 41.41
C ALA A 23 9.84 -5.86 40.41
N VAL A 24 10.46 -6.98 40.81
CA VAL A 24 11.35 -7.78 39.94
C VAL A 24 10.51 -8.48 38.84
N GLU A 25 9.39 -9.09 39.20
CA GLU A 25 8.45 -9.72 38.24
C GLU A 25 7.96 -8.68 37.23
N PHE A 26 7.55 -7.50 37.69
CA PHE A 26 7.13 -6.42 36.81
C PHE A 26 8.27 -5.92 35.92
N ALA A 27 9.49 -5.84 36.40
CA ALA A 27 10.65 -5.42 35.60
C ALA A 27 10.93 -6.37 34.42
N PHE A 28 10.59 -7.66 34.52
CA PHE A 28 10.68 -8.61 33.41
C PHE A 28 9.45 -8.57 32.50
N ALA A 29 8.27 -8.32 33.03
CA ALA A 29 7.03 -8.29 32.26
C ALA A 29 6.85 -6.95 31.50
N ALA A 30 7.26 -5.83 32.08
CA ALA A 30 7.07 -4.50 31.51
C ALA A 30 7.69 -4.32 30.12
N PRO A 31 8.93 -4.74 29.84
CA PRO A 31 9.49 -4.59 28.48
C PRO A 31 8.67 -5.33 27.41
N VAL A 32 8.21 -6.54 27.73
CA VAL A 32 7.38 -7.34 26.81
C VAL A 32 6.03 -6.66 26.57
N LEU A 33 5.41 -6.16 27.64
CA LEU A 33 4.14 -5.44 27.53
C LEU A 33 4.29 -4.15 26.70
N LEU A 34 5.33 -3.37 26.94
CA LEU A 34 5.58 -2.12 26.19
C LEU A 34 5.86 -2.41 24.72
N LEU A 35 6.60 -3.48 24.42
CA LEU A 35 6.88 -3.90 23.06
C LEU A 35 5.60 -4.36 22.35
N ALA A 36 4.74 -5.10 23.03
CA ALA A 36 3.45 -5.50 22.49
C ALA A 36 2.54 -4.30 22.23
N LEU A 37 2.48 -3.33 23.15
CA LEU A 37 1.71 -2.10 22.97
C LEU A 37 2.21 -1.27 21.78
N ALA A 38 3.55 -1.12 21.66
CA ALA A 38 4.15 -0.42 20.53
C ALA A 38 3.81 -1.12 19.21
N GLY A 39 3.89 -2.46 19.14
CA GLY A 39 3.52 -3.25 17.96
C GLY A 39 2.06 -3.07 17.57
N ILE A 40 1.14 -3.07 18.53
CA ILE A 40 -0.30 -2.83 18.26
C ILE A 40 -0.50 -1.44 17.66
N ILE A 41 0.18 -0.41 18.17
CA ILE A 41 0.08 0.96 17.65
C ILE A 41 0.61 1.01 16.22
N GLU A 42 1.78 0.43 15.93
CA GLU A 42 2.36 0.40 14.58
C GLU A 42 1.43 -0.28 13.57
N ILE A 43 0.93 -1.48 13.89
CA ILE A 43 0.01 -2.21 13.01
C ILE A 43 -1.27 -1.39 12.78
N SER A 44 -1.81 -0.75 13.84
CA SER A 44 -3.01 0.06 13.71
C SER A 44 -2.80 1.26 12.79
N LEU A 45 -1.63 1.91 12.85
CA LEU A 45 -1.28 3.03 11.98
C LEU A 45 -1.12 2.57 10.52
N VAL A 46 -0.45 1.44 10.27
CA VAL A 46 -0.35 0.86 8.92
C VAL A 46 -1.73 0.59 8.35
N MET A 47 -2.60 -0.10 9.10
CA MET A 47 -3.97 -0.37 8.66
C MET A 47 -4.77 0.91 8.41
N PHE A 48 -4.62 1.91 9.28
CA PHE A 48 -5.30 3.19 9.12
C PHE A 48 -4.90 3.89 7.82
N VAL A 49 -3.60 3.95 7.53
CA VAL A 49 -3.08 4.58 6.30
C VAL A 49 -3.53 3.82 5.06
N THR A 50 -3.54 2.49 5.10
CA THR A 50 -4.06 1.67 3.99
C THR A 50 -5.53 1.98 3.69
N VAL A 51 -6.37 2.07 4.72
CA VAL A 51 -7.79 2.44 4.57
C VAL A 51 -7.96 3.84 3.98
N LEU A 52 -7.10 4.80 4.36
CA LEU A 52 -7.13 6.15 3.78
C LEU A 52 -6.73 6.14 2.30
N ALA A 53 -5.68 5.40 1.93
CA ALA A 53 -5.25 5.27 0.54
C ALA A 53 -6.33 4.61 -0.34
N GLU A 54 -6.94 3.52 0.13
CA GLU A 54 -8.07 2.87 -0.55
C GLU A 54 -9.30 3.79 -0.67
N GLY A 55 -9.57 4.58 0.36
CA GLY A 55 -10.64 5.58 0.37
C GLY A 55 -10.41 6.67 -0.68
N GLY A 56 -9.17 7.17 -0.76
CA GLY A 56 -8.75 8.14 -1.77
C GLY A 56 -8.87 7.60 -3.19
N LEU A 57 -8.39 6.36 -3.41
CA LEU A 57 -8.55 5.69 -4.72
C LEU A 57 -10.00 5.51 -5.12
N ARG A 58 -10.87 5.14 -4.17
CA ARG A 58 -12.31 4.97 -4.45
C ARG A 58 -12.97 6.28 -4.87
N GLU A 59 -12.64 7.38 -4.21
CA GLU A 59 -13.19 8.69 -4.61
C GLU A 59 -12.59 9.17 -5.93
N ALA A 60 -11.28 9.00 -6.11
CA ALA A 60 -10.58 9.32 -7.34
C ALA A 60 -11.10 8.52 -8.55
N SER A 61 -11.35 7.21 -8.37
CA SER A 61 -11.90 6.37 -9.43
C SER A 61 -13.33 6.77 -9.81
N ARG A 62 -14.16 7.17 -8.84
CA ARG A 62 -15.50 7.71 -9.13
C ARG A 62 -15.46 8.97 -10.00
N TYR A 63 -14.46 9.82 -9.77
CA TYR A 63 -14.23 10.97 -10.62
C TYR A 63 -13.75 10.54 -12.02
N GLY A 64 -12.75 9.65 -12.04
CA GLY A 64 -12.11 9.17 -13.27
C GLY A 64 -13.09 8.51 -14.26
N ILE A 65 -14.08 7.71 -13.78
CA ILE A 65 -15.03 7.02 -14.64
C ILE A 65 -15.98 7.95 -15.40
N THR A 66 -16.16 9.20 -14.95
CA THR A 66 -17.08 10.15 -15.58
C THR A 66 -16.54 10.80 -16.85
N GLY A 67 -15.24 10.65 -17.13
CA GLY A 67 -14.59 11.26 -18.28
C GLY A 67 -14.50 12.79 -18.24
N GLN A 68 -14.82 13.42 -17.10
CA GLN A 68 -14.77 14.87 -16.97
C GLN A 68 -13.33 15.36 -16.88
N GLU A 69 -13.01 16.40 -17.64
CA GLU A 69 -11.75 17.12 -17.57
C GLU A 69 -12.00 18.55 -17.08
N PRO A 70 -11.44 18.95 -15.94
CA PRO A 70 -11.57 20.32 -15.46
C PRO A 70 -10.74 21.26 -16.36
N GLU A 71 -11.17 22.51 -16.50
CA GLU A 71 -10.42 23.50 -17.26
C GLU A 71 -9.02 23.69 -16.65
N GLY A 72 -7.97 23.42 -17.44
CA GLY A 72 -6.58 23.72 -17.11
C GLY A 72 -5.83 22.68 -16.26
N ILE A 73 -6.44 21.54 -15.92
CA ILE A 73 -5.81 20.44 -15.16
C ILE A 73 -6.14 19.14 -15.88
N SER A 74 -5.15 18.24 -16.04
CA SER A 74 -5.44 16.92 -16.63
C SER A 74 -6.24 16.05 -15.66
N ARG A 75 -6.98 15.08 -16.22
CA ARG A 75 -7.78 14.13 -15.43
C ARG A 75 -6.88 13.34 -14.46
N GLU A 76 -5.68 12.94 -14.91
CA GLU A 76 -4.68 12.26 -14.06
C GLU A 76 -4.28 13.13 -12.86
N GLN A 77 -3.97 14.41 -13.10
CA GLN A 77 -3.59 15.30 -12.02
C GLN A 77 -4.71 15.51 -11.01
N GLN A 78 -5.94 15.62 -11.47
CA GLN A 78 -7.10 15.74 -10.59
C GLN A 78 -7.29 14.47 -9.73
N ILE A 79 -7.07 13.29 -10.32
CA ILE A 79 -7.11 12.01 -9.59
C ILE A 79 -6.05 11.98 -8.50
N VAL A 80 -4.82 12.38 -8.81
CA VAL A 80 -3.72 12.48 -7.84
C VAL A 80 -4.09 13.43 -6.70
N ASP A 81 -4.63 14.61 -7.03
CA ASP A 81 -5.01 15.62 -6.04
C ASP A 81 -6.09 15.10 -5.06
N ILE A 82 -7.06 14.34 -5.56
CA ILE A 82 -8.09 13.69 -4.73
C ILE A 82 -7.45 12.69 -3.76
N ILE A 83 -6.50 11.86 -4.22
CA ILE A 83 -5.81 10.89 -3.35
C ILE A 83 -5.00 11.61 -2.27
N VAL A 84 -4.27 12.67 -2.64
CA VAL A 84 -3.48 13.49 -1.71
C VAL A 84 -4.37 14.12 -0.64
N GLU A 85 -5.52 14.67 -1.03
CA GLU A 85 -6.48 15.26 -0.09
C GLU A 85 -7.01 14.22 0.91
N HIS A 86 -7.40 13.04 0.43
CA HIS A 86 -7.91 11.95 1.28
C HIS A 86 -6.88 11.40 2.25
N THR A 87 -5.61 11.37 1.87
CA THR A 87 -4.54 10.86 2.73
C THR A 87 -4.04 11.87 3.77
N HIS A 88 -4.55 13.12 3.70
CA HIS A 88 -4.24 14.21 4.64
C HIS A 88 -2.73 14.45 4.85
N GLY A 89 -1.90 14.13 3.85
CA GLY A 89 -0.45 14.25 3.93
C GLY A 89 0.24 13.25 4.85
N LEU A 90 -0.45 12.17 5.26
CA LEU A 90 0.14 11.09 6.07
C LEU A 90 1.04 10.18 5.25
N ILE A 91 0.83 10.13 3.94
CA ILE A 91 1.68 9.45 2.97
C ILE A 91 2.10 10.44 1.89
N GLU A 92 3.29 10.23 1.33
CA GLU A 92 3.77 11.01 0.19
C GLU A 92 3.21 10.39 -1.08
N VAL A 93 2.23 11.06 -1.69
CA VAL A 93 1.66 10.71 -2.99
C VAL A 93 2.02 11.79 -3.99
N SER A 94 2.57 11.38 -5.12
CA SER A 94 2.89 12.23 -6.27
C SER A 94 2.41 11.55 -7.55
N ALA A 95 2.44 12.25 -8.67
CA ALA A 95 2.10 11.65 -9.96
C ALA A 95 2.97 10.42 -10.30
N ASP A 96 4.23 10.41 -9.85
CA ASP A 96 5.15 9.30 -10.09
C ASP A 96 4.79 8.02 -9.29
N ASN A 97 3.97 8.14 -8.26
CA ASN A 97 3.54 7.02 -7.42
C ASN A 97 2.16 6.47 -7.80
N VAL A 98 1.45 7.15 -8.70
CA VAL A 98 0.13 6.75 -9.17
C VAL A 98 0.25 6.25 -10.60
N THR A 99 -0.15 5.00 -10.81
CA THR A 99 -0.17 4.38 -12.13
C THR A 99 -1.60 4.08 -12.56
N PHE A 100 -1.83 4.18 -13.86
CA PHE A 100 -3.10 3.87 -14.50
C PHE A 100 -2.83 2.85 -15.58
N ARG A 101 -3.54 1.73 -15.54
CA ARG A 101 -3.43 0.69 -16.57
C ARG A 101 -4.80 0.35 -17.12
N VAL A 102 -4.89 0.31 -18.45
CA VAL A 102 -6.10 0.01 -19.19
C VAL A 102 -6.10 -1.45 -19.62
N TYR A 103 -7.22 -2.13 -19.42
CA TYR A 103 -7.41 -3.51 -19.82
C TYR A 103 -8.71 -3.65 -20.62
N ASP A 104 -8.75 -4.60 -21.51
CA ASP A 104 -9.94 -4.97 -22.27
C ASP A 104 -10.96 -5.76 -21.44
N SER A 105 -10.47 -6.57 -20.48
CA SER A 105 -11.28 -7.42 -19.62
C SER A 105 -10.78 -7.44 -18.16
N PHE A 106 -11.71 -7.60 -17.20
CA PHE A 106 -11.36 -7.83 -15.80
C PHE A 106 -10.57 -9.13 -15.57
N GLU A 107 -10.73 -10.10 -16.48
CA GLU A 107 -10.05 -11.40 -16.38
C GLU A 107 -8.57 -11.28 -16.73
N HIS A 108 -8.18 -10.26 -17.50
CA HIS A 108 -6.80 -10.07 -17.96
C HIS A 108 -5.95 -9.20 -17.01
N ILE A 109 -6.56 -8.63 -15.96
CA ILE A 109 -5.84 -7.79 -15.00
C ILE A 109 -4.71 -8.58 -14.34
N GLY A 110 -3.46 -8.14 -14.59
CA GLY A 110 -2.26 -8.76 -14.03
C GLY A 110 -2.02 -10.18 -14.51
N GLN A 111 -2.59 -10.55 -15.66
CA GLN A 111 -2.34 -11.83 -16.33
C GLN A 111 -1.38 -11.65 -17.49
N GLU A 112 -0.53 -12.64 -17.69
CA GLU A 112 0.31 -12.73 -18.87
C GLU A 112 -0.51 -13.17 -20.08
N GLU A 113 -0.15 -12.68 -21.27
CA GLU A 113 -0.76 -13.09 -22.51
C GLU A 113 -0.44 -14.55 -22.83
N PRO A 114 -1.41 -15.31 -23.37
CA PRO A 114 -1.20 -16.72 -23.65
C PRO A 114 -0.26 -16.92 -24.84
N TYR A 115 0.70 -17.82 -24.69
CA TYR A 115 1.68 -18.17 -25.71
C TYR A 115 1.81 -19.69 -25.87
N ASP A 116 2.44 -20.13 -26.97
CA ASP A 116 2.75 -21.55 -27.22
C ASP A 116 4.15 -21.85 -26.67
N ASP A 117 4.20 -22.40 -25.43
CA ASP A 117 5.44 -22.83 -24.76
C ASP A 117 6.02 -24.04 -25.48
N ALA A 118 6.77 -23.81 -26.55
CA ALA A 118 7.30 -24.85 -27.42
C ALA A 118 8.39 -25.71 -26.75
N ASN A 119 9.09 -25.17 -25.76
CA ASN A 119 10.16 -25.86 -25.04
C ASN A 119 9.74 -26.46 -23.69
N GLY A 120 8.55 -26.08 -23.16
CA GLY A 120 7.94 -26.60 -21.93
C GLY A 120 8.61 -26.09 -20.66
N ASN A 121 9.22 -24.89 -20.67
CA ASN A 121 9.90 -24.31 -19.52
C ASN A 121 8.98 -23.47 -18.63
N GLY A 122 7.79 -23.06 -19.13
CA GLY A 122 6.81 -22.24 -18.43
C GLY A 122 7.17 -20.73 -18.37
N GLU A 123 8.09 -20.30 -19.22
CA GLU A 123 8.49 -18.89 -19.39
C GLU A 123 8.45 -18.56 -20.88
N TYR A 124 8.00 -17.35 -21.24
CA TYR A 124 8.01 -16.90 -22.62
C TYR A 124 9.43 -16.66 -23.13
N ASP A 125 9.78 -17.28 -24.24
CA ASP A 125 11.05 -17.12 -24.92
C ASP A 125 10.89 -16.41 -26.28
N GLU A 126 11.91 -15.64 -26.66
CA GLU A 126 11.91 -14.94 -27.95
C GLU A 126 11.80 -15.93 -29.11
N GLY A 127 10.72 -15.85 -29.86
CA GLY A 127 10.41 -16.72 -31.01
C GLY A 127 9.28 -17.71 -30.75
N GLU A 128 8.75 -17.78 -29.55
CA GLU A 128 7.52 -18.47 -29.25
C GLU A 128 6.31 -17.71 -29.82
N THR A 129 5.24 -18.43 -30.07
CA THR A 129 4.09 -17.87 -30.75
C THR A 129 3.08 -17.32 -29.75
N LEU A 130 2.77 -16.03 -29.83
CA LEU A 130 1.66 -15.41 -29.13
C LEU A 130 0.35 -16.02 -29.62
N LEU A 131 -0.49 -16.54 -28.72
CA LEU A 131 -1.78 -17.16 -29.05
C LEU A 131 -2.90 -16.13 -29.09
N GLU A 132 -2.90 -15.19 -28.14
CA GLU A 132 -3.84 -14.08 -28.06
C GLU A 132 -3.06 -12.82 -27.66
N ASP A 133 -3.29 -11.75 -28.36
CA ASP A 133 -2.76 -10.41 -28.13
C ASP A 133 -3.90 -9.54 -27.60
N TRP A 134 -3.95 -9.35 -26.28
CA TRP A 134 -5.11 -8.73 -25.64
C TRP A 134 -5.10 -7.21 -25.75
N ASN A 135 -3.92 -6.59 -25.88
CA ASN A 135 -3.80 -5.15 -26.05
C ASN A 135 -3.57 -4.73 -27.53
N GLY A 136 -3.33 -5.69 -28.43
CA GLY A 136 -3.19 -5.47 -29.86
C GLY A 136 -1.88 -4.83 -30.28
N ASN A 137 -0.83 -4.90 -29.44
CA ASN A 137 0.48 -4.28 -29.73
C ASN A 137 1.40 -5.18 -30.58
N GLY A 138 1.07 -6.45 -30.75
CA GLY A 138 1.81 -7.43 -31.55
C GLY A 138 3.05 -8.01 -30.85
N VAL A 139 3.18 -7.81 -29.56
CA VAL A 139 4.28 -8.30 -28.73
C VAL A 139 3.70 -9.04 -27.53
N TRP A 140 4.34 -10.09 -27.04
CA TRP A 140 3.91 -10.73 -25.82
C TRP A 140 4.18 -9.87 -24.61
N ASP A 141 3.20 -9.76 -23.72
CA ASP A 141 3.25 -9.02 -22.47
C ASP A 141 3.00 -9.92 -21.27
N ALA A 142 3.84 -9.81 -20.24
CA ALA A 142 3.64 -10.46 -18.94
C ALA A 142 2.46 -9.81 -18.15
N ASP A 143 2.04 -8.63 -18.57
CA ASP A 143 0.86 -7.91 -18.09
C ASP A 143 0.38 -7.03 -19.24
N SER A 144 -0.76 -7.36 -19.84
CA SER A 144 -1.32 -6.71 -21.03
C SER A 144 -1.86 -5.30 -20.78
N GLY A 145 -1.74 -4.77 -19.54
CA GLY A 145 -2.21 -3.45 -19.18
C GLY A 145 -1.42 -2.33 -19.84
N GLU A 146 -2.09 -1.51 -20.65
CA GLU A 146 -1.53 -0.32 -21.28
C GLU A 146 -1.58 0.88 -20.34
N GLU A 147 -0.54 1.75 -20.39
CA GLU A 147 -0.55 3.00 -19.61
C GLU A 147 -1.64 3.96 -20.11
N GLY A 148 -2.44 4.47 -19.19
CA GLY A 148 -3.48 5.46 -19.49
C GLY A 148 -4.68 5.37 -18.57
N ILE A 149 -5.55 6.36 -18.73
CA ILE A 149 -6.80 6.49 -17.95
C ILE A 149 -8.02 5.92 -18.70
N GLY A 150 -7.78 5.28 -19.84
CA GLY A 150 -8.78 4.60 -20.66
C GLY A 150 -9.83 5.52 -21.27
N SER A 151 -10.47 4.96 -22.28
CA SER A 151 -11.61 5.54 -22.99
C SER A 151 -12.93 5.06 -22.42
N SER A 152 -14.03 5.48 -23.06
CA SER A 152 -15.40 5.07 -22.74
C SER A 152 -15.56 3.55 -22.75
N GLY A 153 -16.00 2.97 -21.64
CA GLY A 153 -16.29 1.55 -21.50
C GLY A 153 -15.10 0.64 -21.20
N GLU A 154 -13.88 1.14 -21.25
CA GLU A 154 -12.66 0.39 -20.92
C GLU A 154 -12.51 0.20 -19.40
N ILE A 155 -11.74 -0.80 -19.02
CA ILE A 155 -11.43 -1.10 -17.63
C ILE A 155 -10.11 -0.45 -17.29
N VAL A 156 -10.08 0.30 -16.18
CA VAL A 156 -8.88 0.98 -15.71
C VAL A 156 -8.56 0.51 -14.31
N VAL A 157 -7.30 0.12 -14.10
CA VAL A 157 -6.74 -0.15 -12.79
C VAL A 157 -5.99 1.09 -12.35
N TYR A 158 -6.43 1.65 -11.24
CA TYR A 158 -5.77 2.72 -10.51
C TYR A 158 -4.89 2.09 -9.43
N GLU A 159 -3.63 2.42 -9.40
CA GLU A 159 -2.71 1.92 -8.41
C GLU A 159 -1.91 3.06 -7.81
N VAL A 160 -1.79 3.09 -6.48
CA VAL A 160 -0.92 4.01 -5.77
C VAL A 160 0.08 3.23 -4.93
N ALA A 161 1.37 3.44 -5.20
CA ALA A 161 2.47 2.91 -4.43
C ALA A 161 2.95 3.98 -3.43
N TYR A 162 3.10 3.63 -2.16
CA TYR A 162 3.54 4.55 -1.13
C TYR A 162 4.37 3.86 -0.07
N GLN A 163 5.16 4.65 0.67
CA GLN A 163 6.02 4.16 1.73
C GLN A 163 5.54 4.60 3.10
N TRP A 164 5.53 3.68 4.04
CA TRP A 164 5.24 3.96 5.44
C TRP A 164 6.50 3.86 6.28
N ALA A 165 6.87 4.95 6.97
CA ALA A 165 7.96 4.96 7.93
C ALA A 165 7.45 4.55 9.31
N PHE A 166 8.04 3.50 9.92
CA PHE A 166 7.69 3.10 11.27
C PHE A 166 7.94 4.22 12.29
N LEU A 167 6.98 4.44 13.17
CA LEU A 167 7.05 5.46 14.23
C LEU A 167 8.16 5.14 15.24
N THR A 168 8.31 3.87 15.60
CA THR A 168 9.33 3.42 16.55
C THR A 168 10.53 2.80 15.85
N PRO A 169 11.78 3.20 16.22
CA PRO A 169 12.99 2.67 15.57
C PRO A 169 13.14 1.15 15.66
N LEU A 170 12.51 0.53 16.67
CA LEU A 170 12.58 -0.92 16.88
C LEU A 170 11.93 -1.71 15.74
N PHE A 171 10.85 -1.18 15.15
CA PHE A 171 10.11 -1.86 14.07
C PHE A 171 10.70 -1.60 12.68
N LYS A 172 11.66 -0.69 12.53
CA LYS A 172 12.38 -0.48 11.27
C LYS A 172 13.07 -1.73 10.71
N VAL A 173 13.37 -2.70 11.58
CA VAL A 173 13.93 -4.00 11.19
C VAL A 173 12.99 -4.82 10.30
N PHE A 174 11.69 -4.52 10.32
CA PHE A 174 10.67 -5.15 9.47
C PHE A 174 10.41 -4.38 8.16
N GLY A 175 11.01 -3.22 7.99
CA GLY A 175 11.00 -2.46 6.74
C GLY A 175 12.06 -2.95 5.75
N GLY A 176 12.07 -2.35 4.57
CA GLY A 176 13.14 -2.55 3.58
C GLY A 176 14.49 -1.99 4.03
N ASP A 177 15.41 -1.85 3.08
CA ASP A 177 16.78 -1.36 3.36
C ASP A 177 16.82 0.03 3.99
N ASP A 178 15.83 0.86 3.73
CA ASP A 178 15.64 2.19 4.31
C ASP A 178 14.82 2.20 5.62
N GLY A 179 14.38 1.03 6.09
CA GLY A 179 13.55 0.87 7.28
C GLY A 179 12.12 1.35 7.10
N LYS A 180 11.62 1.40 5.87
CA LYS A 180 10.23 1.70 5.51
C LYS A 180 9.52 0.46 5.00
N LEU A 181 8.20 0.50 5.05
CA LEU A 181 7.33 -0.53 4.49
C LEU A 181 6.74 -0.02 3.18
N ASP A 182 7.00 -0.73 2.08
CA ASP A 182 6.36 -0.45 0.80
C ASP A 182 4.95 -1.02 0.80
N LEU A 183 4.00 -0.20 0.42
CA LEU A 183 2.58 -0.51 0.39
C LEU A 183 2.00 -0.09 -0.95
N THR A 184 1.03 -0.85 -1.42
CA THR A 184 0.30 -0.56 -2.65
C THR A 184 -1.20 -0.67 -2.37
N ALA A 185 -1.96 0.28 -2.88
CA ALA A 185 -3.41 0.19 -2.96
C ALA A 185 -3.82 0.23 -4.44
N SER A 186 -4.77 -0.62 -4.83
CA SER A 186 -5.25 -0.68 -6.21
C SER A 186 -6.77 -0.80 -6.27
N MET A 187 -7.35 -0.30 -7.37
CA MET A 187 -8.77 -0.39 -7.66
C MET A 187 -9.02 -0.49 -9.16
N ALA A 188 -9.77 -1.50 -9.55
CA ALA A 188 -10.22 -1.67 -10.93
C ALA A 188 -11.65 -1.15 -11.09
N VAL A 189 -11.88 -0.34 -12.10
CA VAL A 189 -13.20 0.20 -12.45
C VAL A 189 -13.41 0.15 -13.96
N ARG A 190 -14.66 0.15 -14.39
CA ARG A 190 -15.00 0.34 -15.80
C ARG A 190 -15.46 1.78 -16.03
N ASN A 191 -14.88 2.45 -17.00
CA ASN A 191 -15.30 3.78 -17.42
C ASN A 191 -16.75 3.75 -17.90
N GLU A 192 -17.52 4.79 -17.54
CA GLU A 192 -18.87 4.93 -18.03
C GLU A 192 -18.86 5.14 -19.56
N PRO A 193 -19.91 4.69 -20.28
CA PRO A 193 -20.06 5.06 -21.68
C PRO A 193 -20.36 6.57 -21.79
N TYR A 194 -19.37 7.34 -22.21
CA TYR A 194 -19.52 8.75 -22.53
C TYR A 194 -19.15 8.98 -23.99
N ASP A 195 -19.89 9.86 -24.67
CA ASP A 195 -19.55 10.27 -26.03
C ASP A 195 -18.32 11.17 -25.97
N SER A 196 -17.18 10.66 -26.45
CA SER A 196 -15.96 11.45 -26.64
C SER A 196 -16.06 12.37 -27.90
N SER A 197 -17.15 12.32 -28.61
CA SER A 197 -17.46 13.24 -29.71
C SER A 197 -17.98 14.55 -29.11
N GLY A 198 -17.09 15.45 -28.72
CA GLY A 198 -17.40 16.86 -28.58
C GLY A 198 -17.86 17.39 -29.94
N ASP A 199 -19.14 17.28 -30.21
CA ASP A 199 -19.77 17.96 -31.33
C ASP A 199 -19.97 19.43 -30.92
N ASP A 200 -18.98 20.27 -31.26
CA ASP A 200 -19.11 21.72 -31.25
C ASP A 200 -20.18 22.11 -32.29
N THR A 201 -21.42 22.26 -31.85
CA THR A 201 -22.47 22.93 -32.61
C THR A 201 -22.72 24.34 -32.12
#